data_aa5632d35d971d01785747a38a7b3f46
#
_entry.id   aa5632d35d971d01785747a38a7b3f46
#
_cell.length_a   1.000
_cell.length_b   1.000
_cell.length_c   1.000
_cell.angle_alpha   90.00
_cell.angle_beta   90.00
_cell.angle_gamma   90.00
#
_symmetry.space_group_name_H-M   'P 1'
#
loop_
_entity.id
_entity.type
_entity.pdbx_description
1 polymer ?
#
loop_
_entity_poly.entity_id
_entity_poly.type
_entity_poly.pdbx_seq_one_letter_code
_entity_poly.pdbx_strand_id
1 'polypeptide(L)' 'MQNEKIMIHVRFSPNGAVTEIGERPAAVSAQEWFNHLSNTTLDTYQSLSGGRGLFRLQPDQLSSAKSPWNNGKGASA' A
#
# COMPACT_ATOMS: atom_id res chain seq x y z
N MET A 1 1.37 -1.43 -22.53
CA MET A 1 1.34 -1.70 -22.33
C MET A 1 1.64 -2.15 -21.37
N GLN A 2 1.70 -1.98 -20.83
CA GLN A 2 1.95 -2.34 -20.05
C GLN A 2 1.31 -2.58 -19.02
N ASN A 3 0.84 -3.11 -18.56
CA ASN A 3 0.09 -3.53 -17.63
C ASN A 3 0.70 -4.28 -16.60
N GLU A 4 1.96 -4.00 -16.30
CA GLU A 4 2.66 -4.62 -15.28
C GLU A 4 2.10 -4.21 -13.99
N LYS A 5 1.71 -5.10 -13.10
CA LYS A 5 1.23 -4.77 -11.79
C LYS A 5 2.35 -4.68 -10.80
N ILE A 6 2.20 -3.76 -9.85
CA ILE A 6 3.17 -3.61 -8.78
C ILE A 6 2.67 -4.43 -7.62
N MET A 7 3.52 -5.30 -7.10
CA MET A 7 3.15 -6.17 -5.99
C MET A 7 3.66 -5.57 -4.69
N ILE A 8 2.73 -5.29 -3.79
CA ILE A 8 3.08 -4.72 -2.50
C ILE A 8 2.88 -5.79 -1.45
N HIS A 9 3.97 -6.27 -0.88
CA HIS A 9 3.92 -7.32 0.12
C HIS A 9 3.67 -6.74 1.49
N VAL A 10 2.87 -7.44 2.28
CA VAL A 10 2.46 -7.00 3.60
C VAL A 10 2.79 -8.09 4.60
N ARG A 11 3.28 -7.72 5.77
CA ARG A 11 3.49 -8.64 6.86
C ARG A 11 2.69 -8.24 8.07
N PHE A 12 2.10 -9.21 8.73
CA PHE A 12 1.31 -8.98 9.92
C PHE A 12 1.99 -9.61 11.13
N SER A 13 1.84 -8.99 12.27
CA SER A 13 2.30 -9.58 13.52
C SER A 13 1.27 -10.60 13.98
N PRO A 14 1.58 -11.42 14.99
CA PRO A 14 0.62 -12.41 15.47
C PRO A 14 -0.69 -11.82 15.94
N ASN A 15 -0.70 -10.56 16.37
CA ASN A 15 -1.93 -9.93 16.82
C ASN A 15 -2.69 -9.28 15.68
N GLY A 16 -2.22 -9.43 14.46
CA GLY A 16 -2.94 -8.91 13.31
C GLY A 16 -2.58 -7.52 12.86
N ALA A 17 -1.66 -6.87 13.55
CA ALA A 17 -1.24 -5.53 13.13
C ALA A 17 -0.25 -5.62 11.98
N VAL A 18 -0.24 -4.61 11.14
CA VAL A 18 0.69 -4.58 10.01
C VAL A 18 2.05 -4.12 10.52
N THR A 19 3.07 -4.94 10.29
CA THR A 19 4.41 -4.60 10.73
C THR A 19 5.29 -4.10 9.59
N GLU A 20 5.04 -4.59 8.38
CA GLU A 20 5.80 -4.16 7.21
C GLU A 20 4.91 -4.13 6.01
N ILE A 21 5.15 -3.19 5.14
CA ILE A 21 4.38 -3.09 3.91
C ILE A 21 5.21 -2.32 2.90
N GLY A 22 5.22 -2.76 1.66
CA GLY A 22 6.02 -2.14 0.62
C GLY A 22 5.47 -0.80 0.17
N GLU A 23 6.29 -0.01 -0.44
CA GLU A 23 5.94 1.27 -1.05
C GLU A 23 5.38 2.28 -0.06
N ARG A 24 5.62 2.11 1.20
CA ARG A 24 5.05 2.99 2.23
C ARG A 24 5.68 4.37 2.18
N PRO A 25 4.88 5.43 2.10
CA PRO A 25 5.43 6.77 2.20
C PRO A 25 6.04 6.99 3.58
N ALA A 26 7.11 7.76 3.64
CA ALA A 26 7.80 7.96 4.90
C ALA A 26 6.93 8.63 5.95
N ALA A 27 5.94 9.38 5.54
CA ALA A 27 5.11 10.13 6.47
C ALA A 27 4.04 9.31 7.16
N VAL A 28 3.81 8.07 6.74
CA VAL A 28 2.75 7.27 7.31
C VAL A 28 3.30 5.97 7.86
N SER A 29 2.60 5.43 8.85
CA SER A 29 2.99 4.16 9.43
C SER A 29 2.56 3.03 8.52
N ALA A 30 3.09 1.84 8.79
CA ALA A 30 2.73 0.67 8.00
C ALA A 30 1.23 0.39 8.11
N GLN A 31 0.68 0.51 9.30
CA GLN A 31 -0.74 0.25 9.51
C GLN A 31 -1.60 1.28 8.77
N GLU A 32 -1.21 2.53 8.80
CA GLU A 32 -1.96 3.57 8.11
C GLU A 32 -1.93 3.37 6.60
N TRP A 33 -0.78 2.99 6.08
CA TRP A 33 -0.64 2.75 4.64
C TRP A 33 -1.50 1.57 4.20
N PHE A 34 -1.49 0.50 5.01
CA PHE A 34 -2.31 -0.66 4.73
C PHE A 34 -3.79 -0.28 4.72
N ASN A 35 -4.23 0.48 5.72
CA ASN A 35 -5.61 0.90 5.80
C ASN A 35 -6.00 1.75 4.59
N HIS A 36 -5.11 2.63 4.20
CA HIS A 36 -5.36 3.49 3.04
C HIS A 36 -5.49 2.68 1.76
N LEU A 37 -4.58 1.74 1.55
CA LEU A 37 -4.65 0.89 0.36
C LEU A 37 -5.90 0.03 0.39
N SER A 38 -6.26 -0.49 1.54
CA SER A 38 -7.46 -1.32 1.65
C SER A 38 -8.71 -0.54 1.31
N ASN A 39 -8.74 0.74 1.66
CA ASN A 39 -9.91 1.57 1.39
C ASN A 39 -9.96 2.07 -0.03
N THR A 40 -8.83 2.27 -0.66
CA THR A 40 -8.81 2.89 -1.98
C THR A 40 -8.61 1.91 -3.12
N THR A 41 -8.18 0.67 -2.81
CA THR A 41 -7.93 -0.32 -3.86
C THR A 41 -8.58 -1.64 -3.48
N LEU A 42 -9.91 -1.63 -3.41
CA LEU A 42 -10.66 -2.70 -2.78
C LEU A 42 -10.48 -4.09 -3.37
N ASP A 43 -10.29 -4.20 -4.63
CA ASP A 43 -10.24 -5.51 -5.26
C ASP A 43 -8.84 -6.02 -5.50
N THR A 44 -7.85 -5.40 -4.88
CA THR A 44 -6.47 -5.75 -5.19
C THR A 44 -5.78 -6.60 -4.14
N TYR A 45 -6.40 -6.75 -2.97
CA TYR A 45 -5.74 -7.43 -1.87
C TYR A 45 -5.95 -8.93 -1.89
N GLN A 46 -4.91 -9.67 -1.56
CA GLN A 46 -4.98 -11.11 -1.45
C GLN A 46 -4.27 -11.53 -0.18
N SER A 47 -4.96 -12.32 0.65
CA SER A 47 -4.33 -12.88 1.84
C SER A 47 -3.44 -14.04 1.47
N LEU A 48 -2.29 -14.12 2.10
CA LEU A 48 -1.37 -15.23 1.90
C LEU A 48 -1.19 -15.94 3.24
N SER A 49 -0.73 -17.17 3.19
CA SER A 49 -0.53 -17.92 4.42
C SER A 49 0.67 -17.35 5.16
N GLY A 50 0.75 -17.66 6.46
CA GLY A 50 1.89 -17.26 7.25
C GLY A 50 1.87 -15.81 7.69
N GLY A 51 0.71 -15.22 7.82
CA GLY A 51 0.63 -13.85 8.28
C GLY A 51 1.11 -12.84 7.27
N ARG A 52 0.84 -13.07 6.00
CA ARG A 52 1.27 -12.17 4.94
C ARG A 52 0.11 -11.82 4.05
N GLY A 53 0.29 -10.77 3.29
CA GLY A 53 -0.70 -10.36 2.30
C GLY A 53 -0.03 -9.71 1.11
N LEU A 54 -0.82 -9.39 0.13
CA LEU A 54 -0.31 -8.84 -1.11
C LEU A 54 -1.35 -7.95 -1.76
N PHE A 55 -0.93 -6.76 -2.17
CA PHE A 55 -1.75 -5.92 -3.04
C PHE A 55 -1.14 -5.96 -4.44
N ARG A 56 -1.99 -6.07 -5.44
CA ARG A 56 -1.54 -6.00 -6.83
C ARG A 56 -2.13 -4.75 -7.44
N LEU A 57 -1.32 -3.75 -7.63
CA LEU A 57 -1.78 -2.45 -8.09
C LEU A 57 -1.21 -2.11 -9.45
N GLN A 58 -1.97 -1.40 -10.24
CA GLN A 58 -1.40 -0.81 -11.44
C GLN A 58 -0.58 0.41 -11.03
N PRO A 59 0.39 0.81 -11.83
CA PRO A 59 1.24 1.95 -11.46
C PRO A 59 0.45 3.22 -11.16
N ASP A 60 -0.63 3.47 -11.89
CA ASP A 60 -1.41 4.67 -11.63
C ASP A 60 -2.23 4.54 -10.35
N GLN A 61 -2.62 3.32 -9.97
CA GLN A 61 -3.30 3.14 -8.70
C GLN A 61 -2.35 3.44 -7.54
N LEU A 62 -1.13 3.00 -7.65
CA LEU A 62 -0.14 3.26 -6.62
C LEU A 62 0.17 4.74 -6.53
N SER A 63 0.32 5.38 -7.66
CA SER A 63 0.61 6.78 -7.70
C SER A 63 -0.51 7.58 -7.05
N SER A 64 -1.75 7.24 -7.36
CA SER A 64 -2.89 7.89 -6.76
C SER A 64 -2.94 7.66 -5.25
N ALA A 65 -2.61 6.45 -4.82
CA ALA A 65 -2.64 6.15 -3.40
C ALA A 65 -1.60 6.94 -2.63
N LYS A 66 -0.46 7.20 -3.23
CA LYS A 66 0.58 7.98 -2.59
C LYS A 66 0.33 9.47 -2.64
N SER A 67 -0.56 9.89 -3.49
CA SER A 67 -0.76 11.29 -3.78
C SER A 67 -1.00 12.17 -2.56
N PRO A 68 -1.81 11.78 -1.57
CA PRO A 68 -2.02 12.65 -0.43
C PRO A 68 -0.74 13.02 0.30
N TRP A 69 0.22 12.13 0.32
CA TRP A 69 1.47 12.41 1.02
C TRP A 69 2.52 13.04 0.12
N ASN A 70 2.55 12.63 -1.13
CA ASN A 70 3.50 13.20 -2.06
C ASN A 70 3.12 14.62 -2.42
N ASN A 71 1.87 14.85 -2.68
CA ASN A 71 1.44 16.16 -3.04
C ASN A 71 1.56 17.14 -1.93
N GLY A 72 1.36 16.69 -0.73
CA GLY A 72 1.50 17.54 0.39
C GLY A 72 2.83 18.18 0.45
N LYS A 73 3.87 17.41 0.13
CA LYS A 73 5.11 17.93 0.15
C LYS A 73 5.39 18.63 -1.10
N GLY A 74 4.99 18.05 -2.17
CA GLY A 74 5.30 18.67 -3.41
C GLY A 74 4.49 19.88 -3.63
N ALA A 75 3.27 19.84 -3.25
CA ALA A 75 2.43 20.93 -3.53
C ALA A 75 2.75 22.09 -2.71
N SER A 76 3.25 21.83 -1.63
CA SER A 76 3.61 22.92 -0.84
C SER A 76 4.64 23.64 -1.54
N ALA A 77 5.10 23.04 -2.46
CA ALA A 77 6.02 23.76 -3.25
C ALA A 77 5.22 24.71 -4.00
#